data_20eb1dcc0b93cf237cfdcec37cb43037
#
_entry.id   20eb1dcc0b93cf237cfdcec37cb43037
#
_cell.length_a   1.000
_cell.length_b   1.000
_cell.length_c   1.000
_cell.angle_alpha   90.00
_cell.angle_beta   90.00
_cell.angle_gamma   90.00
#
_symmetry.space_group_name_H-M   'P 1'
#
loop_
_entity.id
_entity.type
_entity.pdbx_description
1 polymer ?
#
loop_
_entity_poly.entity_id
_entity_poly.type
_entity_poly.pdbx_seq_one_letter_code
_entity_poly.pdbx_strand_id
1 'polypeptide(L)'
;MKLTKKLIGIALSAAMAFTCLTACGSKDKVEYPEDFQSFLDVLDTDFSYDVDKTISEMGDDPALGFRSAGSPAEKETAEYIEKTMKDIGLENVTVDKTNLDGWTFNGANITFTNAKGKEQKIDLGGYQTTFQTAGAQEFGLVYVGKGTAADYEGKDVKGKLVLADINQRDEWWINFPVYQACVRGAAALIAVQEGGFAEIQDEALNAQDIAGPAEAAAFSMSRADAAVLKQAFQETPELRVTLDADSCVTEKQCS
;
A
#
# COMPACT_ATOMS: atom_id res chain seq x y z
N MET A 1 23.89 59.83 20.75
CA MET A 1 23.20 58.69 21.39
C MET A 1 22.43 57.76 20.46
N LYS A 2 22.09 58.12 19.20
CA LYS A 2 21.41 57.25 18.23
C LYS A 2 22.36 56.35 17.39
N LEU A 3 23.64 56.72 17.24
CA LEU A 3 24.61 55.97 16.44
C LEU A 3 25.18 54.75 17.17
N THR A 4 25.38 54.87 18.50
CA THR A 4 25.88 53.77 19.33
C THR A 4 24.90 52.60 19.46
N LYS A 5 23.58 52.86 19.47
CA LYS A 5 22.57 51.80 19.52
C LYS A 5 22.46 50.99 18.21
N LYS A 6 22.72 51.58 17.04
CA LYS A 6 22.75 50.88 15.74
C LYS A 6 24.00 50.01 15.60
N LEU A 7 25.15 50.47 16.09
CA LEU A 7 26.39 49.66 16.07
C LEU A 7 26.33 48.44 17.00
N ILE A 8 25.68 48.56 18.17
CA ILE A 8 25.49 47.44 19.10
C ILE A 8 24.52 46.41 18.49
N GLY A 9 23.45 46.85 17.80
CA GLY A 9 22.51 45.95 17.13
C GLY A 9 23.14 45.15 15.99
N ILE A 10 24.03 45.76 15.22
CA ILE A 10 24.75 45.09 14.12
C ILE A 10 25.80 44.13 14.68
N ALA A 11 26.47 44.45 15.77
CA ALA A 11 27.43 43.54 16.42
C ALA A 11 26.75 42.31 17.05
N LEU A 12 25.55 42.46 17.65
CA LEU A 12 24.79 41.32 18.18
C LEU A 12 24.23 40.40 17.09
N SER A 13 23.74 40.96 15.98
CA SER A 13 23.26 40.14 14.86
C SER A 13 24.39 39.41 14.13
N ALA A 14 25.57 40.03 14.01
CA ALA A 14 26.75 39.38 13.48
C ALA A 14 27.26 38.24 14.40
N ALA A 15 27.23 38.42 15.73
CA ALA A 15 27.61 37.40 16.69
C ALA A 15 26.61 36.21 16.70
N MET A 16 25.30 36.46 16.56
CA MET A 16 24.31 35.40 16.43
C MET A 16 24.41 34.63 15.09
N ALA A 17 24.73 35.32 13.99
CA ALA A 17 24.95 34.68 12.70
C ALA A 17 26.23 33.81 12.71
N PHE A 18 27.26 34.21 13.43
CA PHE A 18 28.50 33.45 13.55
C PHE A 18 28.32 32.20 14.43
N THR A 19 27.50 32.25 15.49
CA THR A 19 27.18 31.06 16.31
C THR A 19 26.29 30.06 15.59
N CYS A 20 25.41 30.50 14.71
CA CYS A 20 24.61 29.57 13.87
C CYS A 20 25.46 28.89 12.78
N LEU A 21 26.53 29.53 12.28
CA LEU A 21 27.42 28.94 11.26
C LEU A 21 28.42 27.94 11.86
N THR A 22 28.74 28.04 13.15
CA THR A 22 29.61 27.04 13.83
C THR A 22 28.85 25.84 14.36
N ALA A 23 27.51 25.91 14.47
CA ALA A 23 26.68 24.77 14.89
C ALA A 23 26.45 23.73 13.77
N CYS A 24 26.79 24.05 12.51
CA CYS A 24 26.67 23.12 11.37
C CYS A 24 27.98 22.41 10.99
N GLY A 25 29.02 22.41 11.84
CA GLY A 25 30.35 22.00 11.44
C GLY A 25 31.14 21.05 12.34
N SER A 26 30.67 20.66 13.51
CA SER A 26 31.32 19.59 14.27
C SER A 26 30.54 18.28 14.02
N LYS A 27 31.04 17.45 13.11
CA LYS A 27 30.84 16.00 13.25
C LYS A 27 31.59 15.63 14.54
N ASP A 28 30.94 15.80 15.67
CA ASP A 28 31.41 15.15 16.90
C ASP A 28 31.52 13.67 16.55
N LYS A 29 32.74 13.18 16.48
CA LYS A 29 32.94 11.72 16.33
C LYS A 29 32.33 11.13 17.58
N VAL A 30 31.20 10.45 17.39
CA VAL A 30 30.62 9.63 18.44
C VAL A 30 31.65 8.52 18.73
N GLU A 31 32.30 8.58 19.91
CA GLU A 31 33.15 7.49 20.36
C GLU A 31 32.25 6.38 20.88
N TYR A 32 32.26 5.27 20.17
CA TYR A 32 31.55 4.06 20.58
C TYR A 32 32.46 3.20 21.47
N PRO A 33 31.89 2.40 22.41
CA PRO A 33 32.65 1.34 23.10
C PRO A 33 33.37 0.43 22.09
N GLU A 34 34.50 -0.12 22.48
CA GLU A 34 35.39 -0.93 21.60
C GLU A 34 34.65 -2.13 20.98
N ASP A 35 33.79 -2.79 21.75
CA ASP A 35 32.93 -3.89 21.27
C ASP A 35 31.91 -3.44 20.21
N PHE A 36 31.38 -2.25 20.37
CA PHE A 36 30.46 -1.68 19.37
C PHE A 36 31.19 -1.18 18.11
N GLN A 37 32.41 -0.64 18.29
CA GLN A 37 33.22 -0.23 17.14
C GLN A 37 33.59 -1.44 16.28
N SER A 38 33.99 -2.56 16.88
CA SER A 38 34.32 -3.79 16.16
C SER A 38 33.09 -4.36 15.37
N PHE A 39 31.87 -4.18 15.89
CA PHE A 39 30.65 -4.48 15.15
C PHE A 39 30.50 -3.55 13.94
N LEU A 40 30.70 -2.25 14.12
CA LEU A 40 30.58 -1.28 13.00
C LEU A 40 31.61 -1.54 11.90
N ASP A 41 32.81 -2.02 12.27
CA ASP A 41 33.90 -2.29 11.33
C ASP A 41 33.59 -3.48 10.39
N VAL A 42 32.68 -4.37 10.78
CA VAL A 42 32.25 -5.53 9.97
C VAL A 42 30.86 -5.33 9.34
N LEU A 43 30.20 -4.20 9.62
CA LEU A 43 28.88 -3.91 9.07
C LEU A 43 29.00 -3.57 7.58
N ASP A 44 28.41 -4.40 6.75
CA ASP A 44 28.33 -4.21 5.30
C ASP A 44 26.92 -3.73 4.92
N THR A 45 26.77 -2.41 4.75
CA THR A 45 25.50 -1.80 4.37
C THR A 45 25.14 -2.03 2.91
N ASP A 46 26.14 -2.17 2.04
CA ASP A 46 25.94 -2.42 0.61
C ASP A 46 25.41 -3.85 0.43
N PHE A 47 26.00 -4.83 1.13
CA PHE A 47 25.48 -6.20 1.16
C PHE A 47 24.01 -6.24 1.64
N SER A 48 23.71 -5.54 2.74
CA SER A 48 22.36 -5.50 3.29
C SER A 48 21.36 -4.89 2.29
N TYR A 49 21.75 -3.82 1.60
CA TYR A 49 20.94 -3.20 0.57
C TYR A 49 20.73 -4.11 -0.63
N ASP A 50 21.77 -4.81 -1.09
CA ASP A 50 21.69 -5.74 -2.22
C ASP A 50 20.79 -6.94 -1.92
N VAL A 51 20.80 -7.44 -0.69
CA VAL A 51 19.88 -8.50 -0.23
C VAL A 51 18.43 -7.99 -0.29
N ASP A 52 18.16 -6.82 0.30
CA ASP A 52 16.83 -6.22 0.33
C ASP A 52 16.32 -5.94 -1.10
N LYS A 53 17.16 -5.38 -1.95
CA LYS A 53 16.85 -5.15 -3.36
C LYS A 53 16.50 -6.44 -4.08
N THR A 54 17.31 -7.49 -3.91
CA THR A 54 17.07 -8.80 -4.55
C THR A 54 15.73 -9.38 -4.13
N ILE A 55 15.43 -9.34 -2.81
CA ILE A 55 14.15 -9.84 -2.30
C ILE A 55 12.97 -9.01 -2.79
N SER A 56 13.14 -7.69 -2.93
CA SER A 56 12.06 -6.81 -3.41
C SER A 56 11.70 -7.03 -4.89
N GLU A 57 12.62 -7.60 -5.68
CA GLU A 57 12.39 -7.94 -7.09
C GLU A 57 11.68 -9.31 -7.26
N MET A 58 11.58 -10.12 -6.19
CA MET A 58 10.91 -11.42 -6.21
C MET A 58 9.42 -11.26 -5.94
N GLY A 59 8.59 -11.31 -6.96
CA GLY A 59 7.13 -11.18 -6.87
C GLY A 59 6.41 -12.10 -7.85
N ASP A 60 5.16 -12.46 -7.54
CA ASP A 60 4.33 -13.36 -8.38
C ASP A 60 3.58 -12.58 -9.47
N ASP A 61 3.30 -11.30 -9.23
CA ASP A 61 2.58 -10.44 -10.15
C ASP A 61 3.50 -9.32 -10.67
N PRO A 62 3.73 -9.22 -11.99
CA PRO A 62 4.65 -8.24 -12.55
C PRO A 62 4.16 -6.80 -12.46
N ALA A 63 2.86 -6.57 -12.28
CA ALA A 63 2.27 -5.25 -12.17
C ALA A 63 2.14 -4.77 -10.73
N LEU A 64 1.75 -5.66 -9.82
CA LEU A 64 1.51 -5.35 -8.42
C LEU A 64 2.70 -5.66 -7.51
N GLY A 65 3.63 -6.51 -7.96
CA GLY A 65 4.88 -6.81 -7.26
C GLY A 65 4.72 -7.52 -5.90
N PHE A 66 3.54 -8.09 -5.61
CA PHE A 66 3.31 -8.78 -4.35
C PHE A 66 3.90 -10.19 -4.34
N ARG A 67 4.10 -10.71 -3.13
CA ARG A 67 4.51 -12.06 -2.84
C ARG A 67 3.63 -12.60 -1.71
N SER A 68 2.76 -13.55 -2.05
CA SER A 68 1.83 -14.13 -1.07
C SER A 68 2.35 -15.44 -0.48
N ALA A 69 1.84 -15.79 0.71
CA ALA A 69 2.17 -17.05 1.36
C ALA A 69 1.86 -18.27 0.46
N GLY A 70 2.77 -19.22 0.37
CA GLY A 70 2.65 -20.44 -0.44
C GLY A 70 2.73 -20.21 -1.96
N SER A 71 3.21 -19.05 -2.39
CA SER A 71 3.44 -18.73 -3.80
C SER A 71 4.81 -19.19 -4.29
N PRO A 72 5.03 -19.29 -5.62
CA PRO A 72 6.36 -19.57 -6.17
C PRO A 72 7.41 -18.54 -5.75
N ALA A 73 7.08 -17.25 -5.74
CA ALA A 73 8.00 -16.21 -5.35
C ALA A 73 8.33 -16.24 -3.85
N GLU A 74 7.39 -16.63 -2.97
CA GLU A 74 7.66 -16.87 -1.55
C GLU A 74 8.70 -17.98 -1.37
N LYS A 75 8.54 -19.11 -2.07
CA LYS A 75 9.48 -20.19 -2.02
C LYS A 75 10.87 -19.81 -2.54
N GLU A 76 10.95 -19.11 -3.68
CA GLU A 76 12.21 -18.60 -4.22
C GLU A 76 12.91 -17.66 -3.23
N THR A 77 12.15 -16.81 -2.57
CA THR A 77 12.67 -15.91 -1.53
C THR A 77 13.20 -16.68 -0.33
N ALA A 78 12.48 -17.69 0.14
CA ALA A 78 12.94 -18.52 1.27
C ALA A 78 14.23 -19.26 0.93
N GLU A 79 14.35 -19.83 -0.28
CA GLU A 79 15.56 -20.50 -0.76
C GLU A 79 16.75 -19.50 -0.85
N TYR A 80 16.51 -18.29 -1.34
CA TYR A 80 17.52 -17.23 -1.40
C TYR A 80 18.00 -16.82 0.00
N ILE A 81 17.07 -16.60 0.94
CA ILE A 81 17.38 -16.23 2.32
C ILE A 81 18.16 -17.36 3.01
N GLU A 82 17.71 -18.62 2.88
CA GLU A 82 18.41 -19.79 3.44
C GLU A 82 19.85 -19.86 2.95
N LYS A 83 20.04 -19.71 1.63
CA LYS A 83 21.39 -19.71 1.03
C LYS A 83 22.23 -18.56 1.56
N THR A 84 21.69 -17.35 1.58
CA THR A 84 22.40 -16.14 2.04
C THR A 84 22.83 -16.26 3.50
N MET A 85 21.96 -16.79 4.36
CA MET A 85 22.28 -17.06 5.78
C MET A 85 23.46 -18.04 5.93
N LYS A 86 23.49 -19.09 5.12
CA LYS A 86 24.61 -20.06 5.12
C LYS A 86 25.88 -19.45 4.57
N ASP A 87 25.79 -18.65 3.51
CA ASP A 87 26.95 -18.00 2.88
C ASP A 87 27.66 -17.02 3.82
N ILE A 88 26.93 -16.33 4.70
CA ILE A 88 27.52 -15.46 5.72
C ILE A 88 27.98 -16.20 6.98
N GLY A 89 27.90 -17.53 6.99
CA GLY A 89 28.46 -18.40 8.04
C GLY A 89 27.51 -18.71 9.19
N LEU A 90 26.19 -18.49 9.04
CA LEU A 90 25.24 -18.95 10.05
C LEU A 90 25.13 -20.48 10.02
N GLU A 91 25.12 -21.07 11.21
CA GLU A 91 24.99 -22.52 11.41
C GLU A 91 23.55 -22.89 11.80
N ASN A 92 23.18 -24.15 11.53
CA ASN A 92 21.86 -24.71 11.87
C ASN A 92 20.67 -23.94 11.26
N VAL A 93 20.87 -23.40 10.07
CA VAL A 93 19.79 -22.75 9.32
C VAL A 93 18.79 -23.80 8.87
N THR A 94 17.53 -23.65 9.26
CA THR A 94 16.41 -24.54 8.90
C THR A 94 15.28 -23.75 8.30
N VAL A 95 14.54 -24.37 7.41
CA VAL A 95 13.29 -23.83 6.82
C VAL A 95 12.14 -24.69 7.34
N ASP A 96 11.28 -24.09 8.14
CA ASP A 96 10.09 -24.74 8.67
C ASP A 96 8.91 -24.48 7.72
N LYS A 97 8.14 -25.52 7.47
CA LYS A 97 6.95 -25.44 6.61
C LYS A 97 5.69 -25.41 7.44
N THR A 98 4.78 -24.51 7.09
CA THR A 98 3.47 -24.40 7.74
C THR A 98 2.38 -24.18 6.69
N ASN A 99 1.12 -24.46 7.07
CA ASN A 99 -0.03 -24.16 6.23
C ASN A 99 -0.61 -22.82 6.68
N LEU A 100 -0.79 -21.92 5.75
CA LEU A 100 -1.40 -20.60 5.94
C LEU A 100 -2.41 -20.32 4.83
N ASP A 101 -3.24 -19.30 5.05
CA ASP A 101 -4.07 -18.73 4.01
C ASP A 101 -3.20 -18.07 2.94
N GLY A 102 -3.17 -18.65 1.77
CA GLY A 102 -2.46 -18.13 0.59
C GLY A 102 -3.41 -17.46 -0.37
N TRP A 103 -3.01 -16.31 -0.91
CA TRP A 103 -3.79 -15.55 -1.86
C TRP A 103 -3.35 -15.82 -3.29
N THR A 104 -4.33 -16.00 -4.18
CA THR A 104 -4.12 -16.02 -5.63
C THR A 104 -4.97 -14.90 -6.24
N PHE A 105 -4.33 -14.03 -6.99
CA PHE A 105 -4.98 -12.94 -7.70
C PHE A 105 -4.64 -13.04 -9.18
N ASN A 106 -5.63 -13.45 -10.00
CA ASN A 106 -5.47 -13.56 -11.46
C ASN A 106 -5.90 -12.30 -12.19
N GLY A 107 -6.33 -11.29 -11.45
CA GLY A 107 -6.71 -9.98 -11.95
C GLY A 107 -8.15 -9.59 -11.63
N ALA A 108 -8.41 -8.31 -11.75
CA ALA A 108 -9.75 -7.73 -11.71
C ALA A 108 -9.82 -6.50 -12.60
N ASN A 109 -10.98 -6.26 -13.20
CA ASN A 109 -11.22 -5.03 -13.95
C ASN A 109 -12.70 -4.66 -13.91
N ILE A 110 -12.98 -3.36 -14.07
CA ILE A 110 -14.32 -2.87 -14.33
C ILE A 110 -14.42 -2.26 -15.72
N THR A 111 -15.58 -2.43 -16.34
CA THR A 111 -15.96 -1.72 -17.57
C THR A 111 -17.25 -0.95 -17.36
N PHE A 112 -17.37 0.21 -18.00
CA PHE A 112 -18.57 1.02 -17.98
C PHE A 112 -18.65 1.91 -19.22
N THR A 113 -19.85 2.38 -19.55
CA THR A 113 -20.05 3.34 -20.62
C THR A 113 -20.26 4.72 -20.03
N ASN A 114 -19.41 5.68 -20.42
CA ASN A 114 -19.53 7.06 -19.94
C ASN A 114 -20.69 7.80 -20.64
N ALA A 115 -21.03 9.01 -20.17
CA ALA A 115 -22.14 9.83 -20.72
C ALA A 115 -21.99 10.16 -22.22
N LYS A 116 -20.79 10.03 -22.78
CA LYS A 116 -20.53 10.21 -24.23
C LYS A 116 -20.71 8.94 -25.06
N GLY A 117 -21.16 7.83 -24.44
CA GLY A 117 -21.32 6.53 -25.09
C GLY A 117 -20.01 5.79 -25.34
N LYS A 118 -18.88 6.21 -24.73
CA LYS A 118 -17.61 5.54 -24.87
C LYS A 118 -17.42 4.52 -23.74
N GLU A 119 -17.09 3.30 -24.12
CA GLU A 119 -16.68 2.28 -23.18
C GLU A 119 -15.32 2.62 -22.56
N GLN A 120 -15.20 2.42 -21.26
CA GLN A 120 -14.00 2.57 -20.48
C GLN A 120 -13.73 1.24 -19.78
N LYS A 121 -12.47 0.82 -19.75
CA LYS A 121 -11.99 -0.32 -18.98
C LYS A 121 -10.94 0.19 -18.00
N ILE A 122 -11.05 -0.22 -16.73
CA ILE A 122 -10.14 0.13 -15.65
C ILE A 122 -9.68 -1.18 -14.99
N ASP A 123 -8.38 -1.38 -14.94
CA ASP A 123 -7.78 -2.50 -14.21
C ASP A 123 -7.72 -2.16 -12.70
N LEU A 124 -7.96 -3.18 -11.89
CA LEU A 124 -7.97 -3.07 -10.42
C LEU A 124 -6.81 -3.85 -9.83
N GLY A 125 -6.22 -3.34 -8.77
CA GLY A 125 -5.40 -4.11 -7.87
C GLY A 125 -6.26 -4.88 -6.87
N GLY A 126 -5.62 -5.63 -5.97
CA GLY A 126 -6.33 -6.54 -5.08
C GLY A 126 -5.95 -6.38 -3.62
N TYR A 127 -6.89 -6.76 -2.78
CA TYR A 127 -6.65 -7.07 -1.39
C TYR A 127 -6.84 -8.57 -1.18
N GLN A 128 -6.18 -9.15 -0.18
CA GLN A 128 -6.23 -10.60 0.08
C GLN A 128 -7.63 -11.06 0.52
N THR A 129 -8.56 -11.09 -0.42
CA THR A 129 -9.95 -11.49 -0.22
C THR A 129 -10.39 -12.44 -1.32
N THR A 130 -11.43 -13.22 -1.04
CA THR A 130 -12.04 -14.09 -2.06
C THR A 130 -13.20 -13.35 -2.71
N PHE A 131 -13.09 -13.14 -4.03
CA PHE A 131 -14.19 -12.67 -4.86
C PHE A 131 -13.95 -13.10 -6.31
N GLN A 132 -14.84 -13.94 -6.80
CA GLN A 132 -14.75 -14.47 -8.15
C GLN A 132 -16.08 -14.25 -8.88
N THR A 133 -15.98 -13.72 -10.09
CA THR A 133 -17.12 -13.66 -11.01
C THR A 133 -17.01 -14.81 -12.02
N ALA A 134 -18.13 -15.38 -12.39
CA ALA A 134 -18.16 -16.40 -13.45
C ALA A 134 -18.19 -15.72 -14.84
N GLY A 135 -17.12 -14.95 -15.15
CA GLY A 135 -17.09 -13.97 -16.22
C GLY A 135 -17.64 -12.61 -15.77
N ALA A 136 -17.70 -11.64 -16.67
CA ALA A 136 -18.10 -10.28 -16.37
C ALA A 136 -19.53 -10.19 -15.82
N GLN A 137 -19.70 -9.55 -14.66
CA GLN A 137 -20.97 -9.40 -13.95
C GLN A 137 -21.30 -7.93 -13.71
N GLU A 138 -22.56 -7.53 -13.94
CA GLU A 138 -23.00 -6.14 -13.79
C GLU A 138 -23.41 -5.82 -12.36
N PHE A 139 -22.99 -4.64 -11.88
CA PHE A 139 -23.29 -4.09 -10.55
C PHE A 139 -23.73 -2.62 -10.64
N GLY A 140 -24.53 -2.18 -9.67
CA GLY A 140 -24.65 -0.76 -9.35
C GLY A 140 -23.40 -0.27 -8.63
N LEU A 141 -23.09 1.02 -8.76
CA LEU A 141 -21.97 1.67 -8.09
C LEU A 141 -22.46 2.73 -7.10
N VAL A 142 -21.89 2.80 -5.90
CA VAL A 142 -22.20 3.84 -4.91
C VAL A 142 -20.90 4.43 -4.38
N TYR A 143 -20.73 5.74 -4.48
CA TYR A 143 -19.61 6.44 -3.85
C TYR A 143 -19.95 6.85 -2.41
N VAL A 144 -19.10 6.49 -1.47
CA VAL A 144 -19.31 6.67 -0.02
C VAL A 144 -18.22 7.53 0.65
N GLY A 145 -17.57 8.43 -0.10
CA GLY A 145 -16.56 9.30 0.48
C GLY A 145 -15.43 8.49 1.11
N LYS A 146 -15.21 8.65 2.41
CA LYS A 146 -14.14 7.95 3.16
C LYS A 146 -14.51 6.55 3.66
N GLY A 147 -15.73 6.10 3.40
CA GLY A 147 -16.20 4.78 3.85
C GLY A 147 -16.45 4.67 5.35
N THR A 148 -16.63 5.78 6.07
CA THR A 148 -17.00 5.79 7.48
C THR A 148 -18.48 5.43 7.65
N ALA A 149 -18.90 5.08 8.87
CA ALA A 149 -20.30 4.74 9.14
C ALA A 149 -21.27 5.86 8.71
N ALA A 150 -20.90 7.13 8.93
CA ALA A 150 -21.70 8.29 8.56
C ALA A 150 -21.80 8.47 7.03
N ASP A 151 -20.79 8.11 6.27
CA ASP A 151 -20.77 8.21 4.81
C ASP A 151 -21.80 7.29 4.13
N TYR A 152 -22.28 6.28 4.83
CA TYR A 152 -23.31 5.36 4.35
C TYR A 152 -24.74 5.79 4.68
N GLU A 153 -24.94 6.83 5.51
CA GLU A 153 -26.28 7.28 5.89
C GLU A 153 -27.11 7.65 4.64
N GLY A 154 -28.31 7.09 4.55
CA GLY A 154 -29.21 7.30 3.42
C GLY A 154 -28.83 6.65 2.10
N LYS A 155 -27.74 5.83 2.07
CA LYS A 155 -27.29 5.14 0.86
C LYS A 155 -27.67 3.67 0.89
N ASP A 156 -28.31 3.19 -0.17
CA ASP A 156 -28.51 1.76 -0.41
C ASP A 156 -27.31 1.18 -1.16
N VAL A 157 -26.54 0.33 -0.47
CA VAL A 157 -25.34 -0.30 -1.02
C VAL A 157 -25.49 -1.83 -1.15
N LYS A 158 -26.64 -2.38 -0.77
CA LYS A 158 -26.82 -3.83 -0.76
C LYS A 158 -26.65 -4.43 -2.16
N GLY A 159 -25.71 -5.38 -2.29
CA GLY A 159 -25.39 -6.05 -3.55
C GLY A 159 -24.73 -5.15 -4.61
N LYS A 160 -24.28 -3.95 -4.23
CA LYS A 160 -23.61 -3.01 -5.14
C LYS A 160 -22.10 -2.96 -4.84
N LEU A 161 -21.34 -2.46 -5.80
CA LEU A 161 -19.95 -2.06 -5.57
C LEU A 161 -19.92 -0.70 -4.85
N VAL A 162 -19.05 -0.58 -3.88
CA VAL A 162 -18.85 0.65 -3.12
C VAL A 162 -17.49 1.23 -3.47
N LEU A 163 -17.45 2.50 -3.88
CA LEU A 163 -16.21 3.26 -4.09
C LEU A 163 -15.94 4.13 -2.87
N ALA A 164 -14.74 4.05 -2.29
CA ALA A 164 -14.32 4.89 -1.17
C ALA A 164 -12.89 5.42 -1.36
N ASP A 165 -12.66 6.65 -0.89
CA ASP A 165 -11.33 7.26 -0.80
C ASP A 165 -10.78 7.00 0.60
N ILE A 166 -9.64 6.32 0.69
CA ILE A 166 -9.03 5.95 1.95
C ILE A 166 -7.69 6.66 2.16
N ASN A 167 -7.39 7.00 3.41
CA ASN A 167 -6.08 7.48 3.83
C ASN A 167 -5.59 6.61 4.98
N GLN A 168 -4.72 5.65 4.66
CA GLN A 168 -4.24 4.66 5.62
C GLN A 168 -3.25 5.24 6.64
N ARG A 169 -2.70 6.42 6.37
CA ARG A 169 -1.78 7.09 7.31
C ARG A 169 -2.54 7.90 8.37
N ASP A 170 -3.45 8.74 7.93
CA ASP A 170 -4.00 9.81 8.77
C ASP A 170 -5.42 9.47 9.27
N GLU A 171 -6.06 8.43 8.73
CA GLU A 171 -7.45 8.08 9.03
C GLU A 171 -7.61 6.60 9.39
N TRP A 172 -7.94 5.76 8.41
CA TRP A 172 -8.34 4.37 8.64
C TRP A 172 -7.51 3.40 7.81
N TRP A 173 -7.08 2.33 8.45
CA TRP A 173 -6.57 1.16 7.74
C TRP A 173 -7.67 0.53 6.88
N ILE A 174 -7.31 -0.12 5.78
CA ILE A 174 -8.25 -0.72 4.81
C ILE A 174 -9.29 -1.65 5.46
N ASN A 175 -8.96 -2.29 6.57
CA ASN A 175 -9.85 -3.19 7.30
C ASN A 175 -11.15 -2.52 7.73
N PHE A 176 -11.11 -1.24 8.13
CA PHE A 176 -12.29 -0.54 8.59
C PHE A 176 -13.27 -0.20 7.44
N PRO A 177 -12.88 0.44 6.33
CA PRO A 177 -13.77 0.69 5.19
C PRO A 177 -14.36 -0.61 4.61
N VAL A 178 -13.57 -1.67 4.52
CA VAL A 178 -14.04 -2.98 4.05
C VAL A 178 -15.10 -3.57 4.98
N TYR A 179 -14.85 -3.53 6.29
CA TYR A 179 -15.84 -3.96 7.27
C TYR A 179 -17.16 -3.17 7.16
N GLN A 180 -17.06 -1.84 7.00
CA GLN A 180 -18.24 -0.99 6.85
C GLN A 180 -19.07 -1.32 5.61
N ALA A 181 -18.42 -1.64 4.49
CA ALA A 181 -19.08 -2.10 3.26
C ALA A 181 -19.76 -3.48 3.47
N CYS A 182 -19.01 -4.42 4.04
CA CYS A 182 -19.46 -5.79 4.29
C CYS A 182 -20.73 -5.85 5.17
N VAL A 183 -20.71 -5.20 6.33
CA VAL A 183 -21.86 -5.24 7.27
C VAL A 183 -23.14 -4.58 6.70
N ARG A 184 -23.02 -3.79 5.63
CA ARG A 184 -24.15 -3.21 4.91
C ARG A 184 -24.56 -4.01 3.69
N GLY A 185 -23.90 -5.16 3.48
CA GLY A 185 -24.23 -6.08 2.39
C GLY A 185 -23.78 -5.60 1.01
N ALA A 186 -22.79 -4.73 0.92
CA ALA A 186 -22.15 -4.41 -0.35
C ALA A 186 -21.53 -5.67 -0.96
N ALA A 187 -21.48 -5.76 -2.29
CA ALA A 187 -20.85 -6.89 -2.98
C ALA A 187 -19.32 -6.86 -2.81
N ALA A 188 -18.71 -5.68 -2.97
CA ALA A 188 -17.29 -5.44 -2.71
C ALA A 188 -17.02 -3.94 -2.51
N LEU A 189 -15.89 -3.65 -1.85
CA LEU A 189 -15.33 -2.31 -1.79
C LEU A 189 -14.30 -2.13 -2.92
N ILE A 190 -14.31 -0.99 -3.58
CA ILE A 190 -13.21 -0.49 -4.41
C ILE A 190 -12.59 0.68 -3.66
N ALA A 191 -11.36 0.51 -3.20
CA ALA A 191 -10.64 1.51 -2.41
C ALA A 191 -9.67 2.30 -3.28
N VAL A 192 -9.75 3.63 -3.17
CA VAL A 192 -8.79 4.57 -3.77
C VAL A 192 -7.91 5.10 -2.66
N GLN A 193 -6.62 4.84 -2.75
CA GLN A 193 -5.69 5.28 -1.71
C GLN A 193 -5.25 6.72 -1.95
N GLU A 194 -5.85 7.67 -1.23
CA GLU A 194 -5.55 9.11 -1.32
C GLU A 194 -4.33 9.52 -0.48
N GLY A 195 -3.99 8.74 0.54
CA GLY A 195 -2.84 8.98 1.41
C GLY A 195 -2.29 7.70 2.01
N GLY A 196 -0.99 7.71 2.33
CA GLY A 196 -0.26 6.58 2.90
C GLY A 196 1.04 7.02 3.56
N PHE A 197 1.85 6.05 3.98
CA PHE A 197 3.15 6.31 4.63
C PHE A 197 4.26 6.68 3.63
N ALA A 198 4.05 6.45 2.35
CA ALA A 198 4.93 6.84 1.26
C ALA A 198 4.18 7.71 0.24
N GLU A 199 4.92 8.32 -0.67
CA GLU A 199 4.34 8.99 -1.83
C GLU A 199 3.61 7.97 -2.71
N ILE A 200 2.37 8.30 -3.10
CA ILE A 200 1.54 7.45 -3.93
C ILE A 200 1.44 8.10 -5.31
N GLN A 201 1.89 7.40 -6.34
CA GLN A 201 1.74 7.82 -7.73
C GLN A 201 0.27 7.72 -8.16
N ASP A 202 -0.15 8.56 -9.11
CA ASP A 202 -1.54 8.64 -9.54
C ASP A 202 -2.05 7.37 -10.23
N GLU A 203 -1.16 6.63 -10.87
CA GLU A 203 -1.45 5.36 -11.56
C GLU A 203 -1.21 4.12 -10.68
N ALA A 204 -0.75 4.30 -9.44
CA ALA A 204 -0.42 3.17 -8.58
C ALA A 204 -1.66 2.39 -8.16
N LEU A 205 -1.55 1.07 -8.30
CA LEU A 205 -2.46 0.10 -7.70
C LEU A 205 -1.88 -0.43 -6.38
N ASN A 206 -2.74 -0.87 -5.48
CA ASN A 206 -2.33 -1.49 -4.22
C ASN A 206 -2.61 -2.99 -4.24
N ALA A 207 -1.74 -3.74 -3.57
CA ALA A 207 -1.96 -5.14 -3.20
C ALA A 207 -1.57 -5.29 -1.74
N GLN A 208 -2.51 -5.73 -0.91
CA GLN A 208 -2.33 -5.73 0.55
C GLN A 208 -3.17 -6.82 1.21
N ASP A 209 -2.68 -7.33 2.35
CA ASP A 209 -3.48 -8.14 3.24
C ASP A 209 -4.62 -7.36 3.89
N ILE A 210 -5.65 -8.08 4.25
CA ILE A 210 -6.83 -7.55 4.94
C ILE A 210 -7.23 -8.49 6.07
N ALA A 211 -7.46 -7.94 7.24
CA ALA A 211 -8.10 -8.66 8.34
C ALA A 211 -9.57 -8.25 8.43
N GLY A 212 -10.47 -9.21 8.27
CA GLY A 212 -11.91 -8.94 8.26
C GLY A 212 -12.74 -10.21 8.14
N PRO A 213 -14.07 -10.07 8.02
CA PRO A 213 -14.94 -11.19 7.71
C PRO A 213 -14.58 -11.82 6.37
N ALA A 214 -14.72 -13.13 6.24
CA ALA A 214 -14.39 -13.87 5.01
C ALA A 214 -15.18 -13.36 3.78
N GLU A 215 -16.35 -12.81 3.99
CA GLU A 215 -17.22 -12.24 2.95
C GLU A 215 -16.85 -10.80 2.55
N ALA A 216 -15.92 -10.18 3.29
CA ALA A 216 -15.53 -8.79 3.02
C ALA A 216 -14.55 -8.74 1.85
N ALA A 217 -15.07 -8.47 0.65
CA ALA A 217 -14.28 -8.36 -0.57
C ALA A 217 -13.82 -6.93 -0.84
N ALA A 218 -12.58 -6.76 -1.32
CA ALA A 218 -12.03 -5.47 -1.68
C ALA A 218 -11.07 -5.53 -2.86
N PHE A 219 -11.06 -4.45 -3.63
CA PHE A 219 -10.15 -4.16 -4.73
C PHE A 219 -9.55 -2.77 -4.56
N SER A 220 -8.38 -2.54 -5.13
CA SER A 220 -7.79 -1.21 -5.21
C SER A 220 -7.97 -0.60 -6.60
N MET A 221 -8.07 0.72 -6.66
CA MET A 221 -8.13 1.50 -7.89
C MET A 221 -7.12 2.65 -7.81
N SER A 222 -6.48 2.98 -8.94
CA SER A 222 -5.59 4.12 -9.02
C SER A 222 -6.34 5.45 -8.85
N ARG A 223 -5.65 6.49 -8.39
CA ARG A 223 -6.25 7.84 -8.27
C ARG A 223 -6.65 8.39 -9.64
N ALA A 224 -5.84 8.17 -10.66
CA ALA A 224 -6.13 8.60 -12.02
C ALA A 224 -7.41 7.97 -12.56
N ASP A 225 -7.57 6.65 -12.41
CA ASP A 225 -8.76 5.93 -12.86
C ASP A 225 -10.00 6.27 -12.03
N ALA A 226 -9.81 6.45 -10.73
CA ALA A 226 -10.88 6.88 -9.83
C ALA A 226 -11.44 8.26 -10.22
N ALA A 227 -10.61 9.18 -10.68
CA ALA A 227 -11.07 10.48 -11.17
C ALA A 227 -11.96 10.32 -12.41
N VAL A 228 -11.60 9.42 -13.33
CA VAL A 228 -12.42 9.09 -14.53
C VAL A 228 -13.76 8.48 -14.14
N LEU A 229 -13.74 7.51 -13.22
CA LEU A 229 -14.96 6.83 -12.75
C LEU A 229 -15.89 7.78 -11.99
N LYS A 230 -15.33 8.60 -11.08
CA LYS A 230 -16.08 9.60 -10.31
C LYS A 230 -16.75 10.64 -11.23
N GLN A 231 -16.04 11.08 -12.28
CA GLN A 231 -16.63 11.97 -13.28
C GLN A 231 -17.81 11.29 -13.98
N ALA A 232 -17.66 10.05 -14.44
CA ALA A 232 -18.73 9.33 -15.10
C ALA A 232 -19.94 9.13 -14.16
N PHE A 233 -19.71 8.87 -12.89
CA PHE A 233 -20.74 8.74 -11.85
C PHE A 233 -21.48 10.08 -11.60
N GLN A 234 -20.79 11.21 -11.63
CA GLN A 234 -21.42 12.54 -11.51
C GLN A 234 -22.32 12.85 -12.71
N GLU A 235 -21.89 12.46 -13.92
CA GLU A 235 -22.65 12.65 -15.15
C GLU A 235 -23.84 11.66 -15.29
N THR A 236 -23.71 10.48 -14.63
CA THR A 236 -24.71 9.39 -14.66
C THR A 236 -24.86 8.79 -13.25
N PRO A 237 -25.72 9.38 -12.37
CA PRO A 237 -25.81 8.94 -10.97
C PRO A 237 -26.24 7.48 -10.75
N GLU A 238 -26.89 6.85 -11.72
CA GLU A 238 -27.26 5.42 -11.72
C GLU A 238 -26.30 4.59 -12.57
N LEU A 239 -25.03 5.02 -12.66
CA LEU A 239 -24.01 4.32 -13.42
C LEU A 239 -23.92 2.86 -12.99
N ARG A 240 -24.01 1.98 -13.97
CA ARG A 240 -23.73 0.55 -13.79
C ARG A 240 -22.34 0.23 -14.31
N VAL A 241 -21.67 -0.64 -13.64
CA VAL A 241 -20.35 -1.11 -14.03
C VAL A 241 -20.34 -2.64 -14.12
N THR A 242 -19.58 -3.18 -15.03
CA THR A 242 -19.36 -4.61 -15.14
C THR A 242 -18.02 -4.94 -14.49
N LEU A 243 -18.00 -5.83 -13.51
CA LEU A 243 -16.80 -6.33 -12.84
C LEU A 243 -16.48 -7.72 -13.37
N ASP A 244 -15.23 -7.94 -13.74
CA ASP A 244 -14.64 -9.26 -13.99
C ASP A 244 -13.46 -9.41 -13.03
N ALA A 245 -13.53 -10.41 -12.14
CA ALA A 245 -12.57 -10.59 -11.07
C ALA A 245 -12.31 -12.05 -10.75
N ASP A 246 -11.04 -12.36 -10.50
CA ASP A 246 -10.60 -13.66 -10.02
C ASP A 246 -9.57 -13.48 -8.90
N SER A 247 -10.07 -13.46 -7.66
CA SER A 247 -9.33 -13.35 -6.41
C SER A 247 -9.76 -14.45 -5.47
N CYS A 248 -8.83 -15.23 -4.94
CA CYS A 248 -9.14 -16.37 -4.09
C CYS A 248 -8.13 -16.54 -2.97
N VAL A 249 -8.63 -16.79 -1.76
CA VAL A 249 -7.82 -17.17 -0.59
C VAL A 249 -8.08 -18.66 -0.33
N THR A 250 -7.00 -19.43 -0.29
CA THR A 250 -7.03 -20.88 -0.01
C THR A 250 -5.87 -21.26 0.88
N GLU A 251 -6.02 -22.38 1.63
CA GLU A 251 -4.89 -22.91 2.40
C GLU A 251 -3.76 -23.34 1.46
N LYS A 252 -2.56 -22.91 1.73
CA LYS A 252 -1.32 -23.26 1.02
C LYS A 252 -0.21 -23.58 2.00
N GLN A 253 0.72 -24.46 1.60
CA GLN A 253 1.96 -24.68 2.34
C GLN A 253 2.97 -23.60 1.97
N CYS A 254 3.54 -22.96 2.97
CA CYS A 254 4.58 -21.94 2.86
C CYS A 254 5.83 -22.32 3.65
N SER A 255 6.93 -21.67 3.34
CA SER A 255 8.29 -21.90 3.87
C SER A 255 8.70 -20.82 4.84
#